data_5e86ee0a384ee3a97d986db05492f436
#
_entry.id   5e86ee0a384ee3a97d986db05492f436
#
_cell.length_a   1.000
_cell.length_b   1.000
_cell.length_c   1.000
_cell.angle_alpha   90.00
_cell.angle_beta   90.00
_cell.angle_gamma   90.00
#
_symmetry.space_group_name_H-M   'P 1'
#
loop_
_entity.id
_entity.type
_entity.pdbx_description
1 polymer ?
#
loop_
_entity_poly.entity_id
_entity_poly.type
_entity_poly.pdbx_seq_one_letter_code
_entity_poly.pdbx_strand_id
1 'polypeptide(L)'
;MKYKGTLIVVKDCKKSLNFYSDVFGFQLIKDNEGNMELTDNLYLQESGYWEAFIGAKTIPNNNHSELYFDESDIEQFVNKLEKLYPEIEYVNRLMTHSWGQKVVRFYDPDGNLIEVGTPVKTS
;
A
#
# COMPACT_ATOMS: atom_id res chain seq x y z
N MET A 1 -19.03 -15.92 -9.66
CA MET A 1 -17.68 -15.37 -9.53
C MET A 1 -17.73 -14.11 -8.67
N LYS A 2 -16.74 -13.93 -7.79
CA LYS A 2 -16.68 -12.76 -6.91
C LYS A 2 -15.22 -12.27 -6.84
N TYR A 3 -15.02 -10.97 -7.05
CA TYR A 3 -13.73 -10.34 -6.81
C TYR A 3 -13.54 -10.18 -5.30
N LYS A 4 -12.54 -10.83 -4.72
CA LYS A 4 -12.33 -10.82 -3.26
C LYS A 4 -11.47 -9.66 -2.77
N GLY A 5 -10.62 -9.13 -3.61
CA GLY A 5 -9.75 -8.04 -3.23
C GLY A 5 -8.35 -8.17 -3.82
N THR A 6 -7.42 -7.44 -3.23
CA THR A 6 -6.02 -7.37 -3.68
C THR A 6 -5.13 -8.07 -2.68
N LEU A 7 -4.26 -8.94 -3.18
CA LEU A 7 -3.23 -9.58 -2.38
C LEU A 7 -1.89 -8.97 -2.75
N ILE A 8 -1.15 -8.49 -1.76
CA ILE A 8 0.21 -7.98 -1.96
C ILE A 8 1.19 -8.87 -1.22
N VAL A 9 2.40 -8.97 -1.76
CA VAL A 9 3.44 -9.84 -1.22
C VAL A 9 4.40 -9.02 -0.36
N VAL A 10 4.66 -9.52 0.84
CA VAL A 10 5.49 -8.84 1.83
C VAL A 10 6.44 -9.84 2.48
N LYS A 11 7.56 -9.37 3.00
CA LYS A 11 8.53 -10.24 3.66
C LYS A 11 8.09 -10.63 5.06
N ASP A 12 7.47 -9.71 5.78
CA ASP A 12 7.07 -9.87 7.17
C ASP A 12 5.66 -9.32 7.36
N CYS A 13 4.67 -10.22 7.42
CA CYS A 13 3.26 -9.83 7.52
C CYS A 13 2.97 -8.95 8.73
N LYS A 14 3.60 -9.21 9.87
CA LYS A 14 3.36 -8.43 11.08
C LYS A 14 3.86 -6.99 10.95
N LYS A 15 5.05 -6.81 10.39
CA LYS A 15 5.59 -5.47 10.13
C LYS A 15 4.74 -4.73 9.12
N SER A 16 4.29 -5.42 8.08
CA SER A 16 3.41 -4.82 7.06
C SER A 16 2.05 -4.48 7.63
N LEU A 17 1.50 -5.32 8.50
CA LEU A 17 0.26 -4.99 9.21
C LEU A 17 0.42 -3.68 9.99
N ASN A 18 1.53 -3.52 10.71
CA ASN A 18 1.80 -2.28 11.45
C ASN A 18 1.87 -1.08 10.51
N PHE A 19 2.56 -1.22 9.38
CA PHE A 19 2.65 -0.16 8.39
C PHE A 19 1.26 0.24 7.87
N TYR A 20 0.48 -0.72 7.40
CA TYR A 20 -0.85 -0.43 6.83
C TYR A 20 -1.85 0.04 7.87
N SER A 21 -1.73 -0.44 9.10
CA SER A 21 -2.55 0.03 10.21
C SER A 21 -2.20 1.47 10.60
N ASP A 22 -0.91 1.75 10.80
CA ASP A 22 -0.45 3.07 11.25
C ASP A 22 -0.68 4.15 10.20
N VAL A 23 -0.44 3.85 8.93
CA VAL A 23 -0.49 4.83 7.85
C VAL A 23 -1.90 4.99 7.29
N PHE A 24 -2.62 3.90 7.10
CA PHE A 24 -3.91 3.90 6.39
C PHE A 24 -5.10 3.49 7.24
N GLY A 25 -4.89 3.01 8.46
CA GLY A 25 -5.98 2.61 9.32
C GLY A 25 -6.57 1.23 9.03
N PHE A 26 -5.90 0.39 8.24
CA PHE A 26 -6.35 -0.99 8.04
C PHE A 26 -6.31 -1.75 9.34
N GLN A 27 -7.27 -2.66 9.52
CA GLN A 27 -7.36 -3.52 10.70
C GLN A 27 -7.26 -4.98 10.29
N LEU A 28 -6.64 -5.80 11.14
CA LEU A 28 -6.55 -7.23 10.94
C LEU A 28 -7.92 -7.87 11.13
N ILE A 29 -8.39 -8.64 10.14
CA ILE A 29 -9.61 -9.44 10.23
C ILE A 29 -9.24 -10.87 10.63
N LYS A 30 -8.24 -11.46 9.95
CA LYS A 30 -7.85 -12.84 10.21
C LYS A 30 -6.38 -13.05 9.91
N ASP A 31 -5.69 -13.70 10.85
CA ASP A 31 -4.30 -14.12 10.66
C ASP A 31 -4.30 -15.63 10.36
N ASN A 32 -3.88 -15.97 9.14
CA ASN A 32 -3.86 -17.37 8.65
C ASN A 32 -2.43 -17.92 8.57
N GLU A 33 -1.51 -17.39 9.38
CA GLU A 33 -0.12 -17.83 9.38
C GLU A 33 0.52 -17.73 7.98
N GLY A 34 1.21 -16.61 7.74
CA GLY A 34 1.80 -16.32 6.44
C GLY A 34 0.86 -15.63 5.47
N ASN A 35 -0.42 -15.51 5.83
CA ASN A 35 -1.42 -14.75 5.08
C ASN A 35 -2.32 -14.03 6.06
N MET A 36 -2.47 -12.72 5.88
CA MET A 36 -3.34 -11.91 6.72
C MET A 36 -4.42 -11.25 5.88
N GLU A 37 -5.65 -11.35 6.35
CA GLU A 37 -6.78 -10.63 5.77
C GLU A 37 -6.99 -9.33 6.55
N LEU A 38 -6.93 -8.20 5.87
CA LEU A 38 -7.18 -6.89 6.45
C LEU A 38 -8.53 -6.34 6.00
N THR A 39 -8.97 -5.27 6.64
CA THR A 39 -10.17 -4.53 6.22
C THR A 39 -10.05 -4.10 4.75
N ASP A 40 -11.21 -3.81 4.14
CA ASP A 40 -11.31 -3.32 2.75
C ASP A 40 -10.70 -4.27 1.71
N ASN A 41 -10.69 -5.57 2.03
CA ASN A 41 -10.28 -6.63 1.09
C ASN A 41 -8.81 -6.52 0.66
N LEU A 42 -7.94 -6.11 1.58
CA LEU A 42 -6.50 -6.16 1.37
C LEU A 42 -5.94 -7.40 2.07
N TYR A 43 -5.13 -8.19 1.36
CA TYR A 43 -4.50 -9.39 1.88
C TYR A 43 -2.99 -9.22 1.86
N LEU A 44 -2.33 -9.61 2.95
CA LEU A 44 -0.87 -9.64 3.02
C LEU A 44 -0.43 -11.09 2.92
N GLN A 45 0.47 -11.36 1.98
CA GLN A 45 0.99 -12.71 1.77
C GLN A 45 2.50 -12.72 1.98
N GLU A 46 2.98 -13.62 2.83
CA GLU A 46 4.42 -13.76 3.08
C GLU A 46 5.11 -14.27 1.81
N SER A 47 6.25 -13.67 1.47
CA SER A 47 6.92 -13.86 0.19
C SER A 47 7.47 -15.26 -0.02
N GLY A 48 7.98 -15.91 1.02
CA GLY A 48 8.51 -17.27 0.90
C GLY A 48 7.45 -18.27 0.50
N TYR A 49 6.29 -18.21 1.15
CA TYR A 49 5.15 -19.05 0.77
C TYR A 49 4.67 -18.73 -0.64
N TRP A 50 4.57 -17.44 -0.96
CA TRP A 50 4.10 -17.02 -2.27
C TRP A 50 4.98 -17.53 -3.40
N GLU A 51 6.29 -17.35 -3.28
CA GLU A 51 7.24 -17.80 -4.29
C GLU A 51 7.19 -19.32 -4.48
N ALA A 52 6.98 -20.06 -3.39
CA ALA A 52 6.78 -21.51 -3.47
C ALA A 52 5.48 -21.88 -4.18
N PHE A 53 4.40 -21.14 -3.91
CA PHE A 53 3.09 -21.40 -4.52
C PHE A 53 3.12 -21.20 -6.03
N ILE A 54 3.75 -20.11 -6.51
CA ILE A 54 3.73 -19.78 -7.93
C ILE A 54 4.97 -20.28 -8.69
N GLY A 55 5.99 -20.77 -7.97
CA GLY A 55 7.23 -21.27 -8.60
C GLY A 55 8.05 -20.18 -9.25
N ALA A 56 8.00 -18.95 -8.72
CA ALA A 56 8.70 -17.80 -9.29
C ALA A 56 9.08 -16.80 -8.21
N LYS A 57 10.09 -15.96 -8.49
CA LYS A 57 10.51 -14.91 -7.58
C LYS A 57 9.63 -13.68 -7.72
N THR A 58 9.41 -12.98 -6.61
CA THR A 58 8.77 -11.66 -6.64
C THR A 58 9.73 -10.63 -7.19
N ILE A 59 9.18 -9.59 -7.80
CA ILE A 59 9.93 -8.48 -8.35
C ILE A 59 9.45 -7.20 -7.68
N PRO A 60 10.13 -6.74 -6.62
CA PRO A 60 9.77 -5.47 -5.99
C PRO A 60 9.91 -4.30 -6.96
N ASN A 61 9.16 -3.24 -6.73
CA ASN A 61 9.25 -2.01 -7.52
C ASN A 61 8.99 -2.24 -9.01
N ASN A 62 8.13 -3.21 -9.36
CA ASN A 62 7.83 -3.51 -10.76
C ASN A 62 6.84 -2.53 -11.39
N ASN A 63 6.11 -1.76 -10.58
CA ASN A 63 5.23 -0.68 -11.02
C ASN A 63 4.07 -1.10 -11.94
N HIS A 64 3.67 -2.37 -11.90
CA HIS A 64 2.58 -2.89 -12.74
C HIS A 64 1.20 -2.69 -12.13
N SER A 65 1.14 -2.28 -10.88
CA SER A 65 -0.11 -2.00 -10.17
C SER A 65 0.17 -1.05 -9.04
N GLU A 66 -0.87 -0.49 -8.46
CA GLU A 66 -0.74 0.35 -7.29
C GLU A 66 -1.93 0.18 -6.37
N LEU A 67 -1.73 0.46 -5.09
CA LEU A 67 -2.81 0.68 -4.15
C LEU A 67 -3.14 2.17 -4.20
N TYR A 68 -4.39 2.51 -4.48
CA TYR A 68 -4.80 3.89 -4.71
C TYR A 68 -5.75 4.36 -3.62
N PHE A 69 -5.42 5.50 -3.01
CA PHE A 69 -6.16 6.07 -1.89
C PHE A 69 -6.54 7.51 -2.16
N ASP A 70 -7.71 7.92 -1.68
CA ASP A 70 -8.13 9.31 -1.62
C ASP A 70 -7.84 9.87 -0.21
N GLU A 71 -7.30 11.08 -0.14
CA GLU A 71 -7.08 11.77 1.12
C GLU A 71 -7.25 13.27 0.92
N SER A 72 -8.26 13.86 1.55
CA SER A 72 -8.54 15.29 1.43
C SER A 72 -7.46 16.14 2.08
N ASP A 73 -6.93 15.71 3.22
CA ASP A 73 -5.87 16.42 3.96
C ASP A 73 -4.53 15.76 3.68
N ILE A 74 -4.09 15.87 2.44
CA ILE A 74 -2.91 15.14 1.97
C ILE A 74 -1.60 15.66 2.59
N GLU A 75 -1.53 16.95 2.90
CA GLU A 75 -0.36 17.53 3.57
C GLU A 75 -0.17 16.93 4.96
N GLN A 76 -1.24 16.78 5.73
CA GLN A 76 -1.20 16.16 7.03
C GLN A 76 -0.84 14.68 6.93
N PHE A 77 -1.37 14.00 5.90
CA PHE A 77 -1.03 12.61 5.61
C PHE A 77 0.48 12.45 5.39
N VAL A 78 1.07 13.28 4.54
CA VAL A 78 2.51 13.23 4.24
C VAL A 78 3.33 13.48 5.49
N ASN A 79 2.94 14.47 6.31
CA ASN A 79 3.63 14.75 7.58
C ASN A 79 3.61 13.54 8.50
N LYS A 80 2.47 12.88 8.63
CA LYS A 80 2.33 11.67 9.43
C LYS A 80 3.20 10.53 8.90
N LEU A 81 3.16 10.32 7.57
CA LEU A 81 3.94 9.28 6.91
C LEU A 81 5.43 9.47 7.19
N GLU A 82 5.95 10.66 6.99
CA GLU A 82 7.36 10.96 7.18
C GLU A 82 7.78 10.86 8.64
N LYS A 83 6.89 11.21 9.57
CA LYS A 83 7.16 11.10 10.99
C LYS A 83 7.25 9.64 11.44
N LEU A 84 6.37 8.78 10.95
CA LEU A 84 6.32 7.37 11.35
C LEU A 84 7.32 6.51 10.58
N TYR A 85 7.55 6.84 9.31
CA TYR A 85 8.41 6.05 8.42
C TYR A 85 9.31 6.98 7.61
N PRO A 86 10.33 7.60 8.26
CA PRO A 86 11.18 8.59 7.58
C PRO A 86 12.02 8.02 6.44
N GLU A 87 12.17 6.68 6.37
CA GLU A 87 12.93 6.00 5.32
C GLU A 87 12.10 5.64 4.09
N ILE A 88 10.85 6.13 4.02
CA ILE A 88 9.97 5.85 2.86
C ILE A 88 10.66 6.27 1.56
N GLU A 89 10.59 5.37 0.57
CA GLU A 89 11.11 5.62 -0.77
C GLU A 89 10.03 6.23 -1.65
N TYR A 90 10.22 7.48 -2.06
CA TYR A 90 9.26 8.17 -2.93
C TYR A 90 9.48 7.84 -4.40
N VAL A 91 8.40 7.70 -5.14
CA VAL A 91 8.40 7.77 -6.61
C VAL A 91 8.31 9.25 -7.01
N ASN A 92 7.32 9.97 -6.43
CA ASN A 92 7.28 11.43 -6.49
C ASN A 92 6.76 11.96 -5.15
N ARG A 93 7.39 13.05 -4.71
CA ARG A 93 6.91 13.75 -3.53
C ARG A 93 5.62 14.49 -3.88
N LEU A 94 4.94 15.02 -2.87
CA LEU A 94 3.68 15.73 -3.07
C LEU A 94 3.80 16.75 -4.19
N MET A 95 2.96 16.61 -5.20
CA MET A 95 2.92 17.47 -6.38
C MET A 95 1.48 17.74 -6.79
N THR A 96 1.28 18.77 -7.59
CA THR A 96 -0.04 19.07 -8.13
C THR A 96 -0.04 18.81 -9.63
N HIS A 97 -0.95 17.97 -10.09
CA HIS A 97 -1.16 17.72 -11.51
C HIS A 97 -1.87 18.90 -12.18
N SER A 98 -1.79 18.97 -13.51
CA SER A 98 -2.41 20.03 -14.29
C SER A 98 -3.93 20.17 -14.09
N TRP A 99 -4.60 19.06 -13.70
CA TRP A 99 -6.04 19.07 -13.42
C TRP A 99 -6.37 19.41 -11.96
N GLY A 100 -5.38 19.87 -11.17
CA GLY A 100 -5.58 20.39 -9.82
C GLY A 100 -5.48 19.37 -8.69
N GLN A 101 -5.37 18.09 -8.99
CA GLN A 101 -5.22 17.04 -7.99
C GLN A 101 -3.81 17.05 -7.41
N LYS A 102 -3.70 17.01 -6.08
CA LYS A 102 -2.42 16.80 -5.41
C LYS A 102 -2.21 15.31 -5.22
N VAL A 103 -1.00 14.83 -5.50
CA VAL A 103 -0.69 13.40 -5.48
C VAL A 103 0.71 13.17 -4.92
N VAL A 104 0.85 12.10 -4.12
CA VAL A 104 2.14 11.58 -3.69
C VAL A 104 2.18 10.09 -4.01
N ARG A 105 3.32 9.61 -4.51
CA ARG A 105 3.52 8.19 -4.81
C ARG A 105 4.77 7.70 -4.11
N PHE A 106 4.67 6.53 -3.51
CA PHE A 106 5.78 5.95 -2.76
C PHE A 106 5.63 4.44 -2.71
N TYR A 107 6.68 3.77 -2.23
CA TYR A 107 6.64 2.32 -2.04
C TYR A 107 6.40 1.99 -0.58
N ASP A 108 5.66 0.90 -0.32
CA ASP A 108 5.66 0.31 1.00
C ASP A 108 7.04 -0.31 1.28
N PRO A 109 7.32 -0.82 2.49
CA PRO A 109 8.64 -1.38 2.79
C PRO A 109 9.07 -2.54 1.91
N ASP A 110 8.16 -3.17 1.19
CA ASP A 110 8.42 -4.32 0.32
C ASP A 110 8.43 -3.98 -1.18
N GLY A 111 8.31 -2.70 -1.54
CA GLY A 111 8.34 -2.29 -2.93
C GLY A 111 6.99 -2.37 -3.62
N ASN A 112 5.89 -2.40 -2.88
CA ASN A 112 4.55 -2.28 -3.45
C ASN A 112 4.21 -0.81 -3.64
N LEU A 113 3.78 -0.45 -4.85
CA LEU A 113 3.52 0.94 -5.21
C LEU A 113 2.21 1.44 -4.59
N ILE A 114 2.26 2.62 -4.01
CA ILE A 114 1.11 3.28 -3.39
C ILE A 114 0.98 4.68 -3.97
N GLU A 115 -0.25 5.05 -4.31
CA GLU A 115 -0.60 6.42 -4.69
C GLU A 115 -1.65 6.93 -3.72
N VAL A 116 -1.42 8.12 -3.17
CA VAL A 116 -2.41 8.85 -2.38
C VAL A 116 -2.67 10.16 -3.09
N GLY A 117 -3.94 10.43 -3.40
CA GLY A 117 -4.33 11.64 -4.10
C GLY A 117 -5.50 12.32 -3.42
N THR A 118 -5.63 13.63 -3.64
CA THR A 118 -6.85 14.32 -3.21
C THR A 118 -8.01 13.84 -4.07
N PRO A 119 -9.26 13.80 -3.51
CA PRO A 119 -10.40 13.36 -4.29
C PRO A 119 -10.59 14.19 -5.56
N VAL A 120 -10.86 13.50 -6.67
CA VAL A 120 -11.16 14.16 -7.94
C VAL A 120 -12.66 14.40 -8.01
N LYS A 121 -13.05 15.66 -8.28
CA LYS A 121 -14.46 15.98 -8.44
C LYS A 121 -14.95 15.40 -9.77
N THR A 122 -15.96 14.55 -9.69
CA THR A 122 -16.73 14.14 -10.87
C THR A 122 -17.86 15.14 -11.04
N SER A 123 -17.90 15.78 -12.19
CA SER A 123 -18.99 16.68 -12.53
C SER A 123 -20.23 15.90 -12.98
#